data_88ff2093857550a054e440eac558d26f
#
_entry.id   88ff2093857550a054e440eac558d26f
#
_cell.length_a   1.000
_cell.length_b   1.000
_cell.length_c   1.000
_cell.angle_alpha   90.00
_cell.angle_beta   90.00
_cell.angle_gamma   90.00
#
_symmetry.space_group_name_H-M   'P 1'
#
loop_
_entity.id
_entity.type
_entity.pdbx_description
1 polymer ?
#
loop_
_entity_poly.entity_id
_entity_poly.type
_entity_poly.pdbx_seq_one_letter_code
_entity_poly.pdbx_strand_id
1 'polypeptide(L)'
;MRRLVIVLADGLRPDAISPSVMPSLSALGEAFTLALHAHTVRPSATVAALASLATGVGPDAHRLIEPGLRFLPGLGSIRPVARVLADAGVPTDVVTGDLGPATLPVAWALASTAGVRRLVSKGDRARDTAQAAQRLLGQREERLLFLYLPDCDRMGHAYGWMSQPYLEAAAEIDAAIGLLSAWTDEITFVVTADHGGGGVFANEHDEPHPVNDHIPLVLAGPDVTRRHQLTRPISLLDVPATALWWFGATVPSCYEGRPLIEAFVPVPGPAVVPV
;
A
#
# COMPACT_ATOMS: atom_id res chain seq x y z
N MET A 1 11.89 11.12 14.72
CA MET A 1 10.61 11.49 14.08
C MET A 1 10.35 10.44 13.01
N ARG A 2 9.32 9.64 13.19
CA ARG A 2 9.04 8.48 12.33
C ARG A 2 8.19 8.89 11.13
N ARG A 3 8.58 8.50 9.92
CA ARG A 3 7.83 8.76 8.69
C ARG A 3 7.74 7.47 7.88
N LEU A 4 6.53 6.97 7.68
CA LEU A 4 6.26 5.77 6.90
C LEU A 4 5.45 6.15 5.66
N VAL A 5 5.91 5.70 4.50
CA VAL A 5 5.19 5.84 3.23
C VAL A 5 4.76 4.46 2.76
N ILE A 6 3.47 4.27 2.58
CA ILE A 6 2.92 3.09 1.91
C ILE A 6 2.61 3.50 0.48
N VAL A 7 3.31 2.93 -0.48
CA VAL A 7 3.05 3.09 -1.93
C VAL A 7 2.26 1.89 -2.40
N LEU A 8 1.04 2.11 -2.82
CA LEU A 8 0.19 1.11 -3.46
C LEU A 8 0.18 1.34 -4.96
N ALA A 9 0.81 0.44 -5.70
CA ALA A 9 0.81 0.39 -7.15
C ALA A 9 -0.30 -0.56 -7.62
N ASP A 10 -1.45 0.00 -7.96
CA ASP A 10 -2.66 -0.75 -8.33
C ASP A 10 -2.41 -1.65 -9.53
N GLY A 11 -2.76 -2.93 -9.40
CA GLY A 11 -2.61 -3.93 -10.43
C GLY A 11 -1.17 -4.31 -10.78
N LEU A 12 -0.16 -3.94 -9.94
CA LEU A 12 1.24 -4.24 -10.21
C LEU A 12 1.57 -5.71 -9.94
N ARG A 13 1.95 -6.43 -10.99
CA ARG A 13 2.42 -7.81 -10.90
C ARG A 13 3.88 -7.90 -10.46
N PRO A 14 4.23 -8.92 -9.64
CA PRO A 14 5.62 -9.14 -9.22
C PRO A 14 6.60 -9.37 -10.39
N ASP A 15 6.15 -10.01 -11.48
CA ASP A 15 6.97 -10.32 -12.66
C ASP A 15 7.24 -9.11 -13.58
N ALA A 16 6.59 -7.97 -13.35
CA ALA A 16 6.97 -6.69 -13.96
C ALA A 16 8.20 -6.08 -13.29
N ILE A 17 8.52 -6.48 -12.05
CA ILE A 17 9.65 -5.93 -11.30
C ILE A 17 10.96 -6.58 -11.80
N SER A 18 11.64 -5.85 -12.64
CA SER A 18 12.93 -6.27 -13.20
C SER A 18 13.85 -5.05 -13.39
N PRO A 19 15.16 -5.23 -13.46
CA PRO A 19 16.08 -4.12 -13.72
C PRO A 19 15.83 -3.37 -15.04
N SER A 20 15.16 -4.02 -16.01
CA SER A 20 14.84 -3.41 -17.31
C SER A 20 13.55 -2.59 -17.30
N VAL A 21 12.57 -2.93 -16.46
CA VAL A 21 11.26 -2.25 -16.41
C VAL A 21 11.15 -1.34 -15.18
N MET A 22 11.55 -1.85 -14.00
CA MET A 22 11.43 -1.14 -12.72
C MET A 22 12.79 -1.13 -11.97
N PRO A 23 13.81 -0.45 -12.52
CA PRO A 23 15.16 -0.46 -11.94
C PRO A 23 15.24 0.05 -10.51
N SER A 24 14.46 1.09 -10.15
CA SER A 24 14.46 1.67 -8.79
C SER A 24 13.88 0.69 -7.78
N LEU A 25 12.72 0.09 -8.07
CA LEU A 25 12.08 -0.87 -7.17
C LEU A 25 12.87 -2.18 -7.08
N SER A 26 13.45 -2.64 -8.19
CA SER A 26 14.35 -3.79 -8.22
C SER A 26 15.55 -3.57 -7.31
N ALA A 27 16.22 -2.41 -7.43
CA ALA A 27 17.37 -2.06 -6.60
C ALA A 27 16.99 -1.94 -5.10
N LEU A 28 15.83 -1.39 -4.78
CA LEU A 28 15.33 -1.34 -3.40
C LEU A 28 15.09 -2.75 -2.84
N GLY A 29 14.47 -3.63 -3.62
CA GLY A 29 14.24 -5.03 -3.22
C GLY A 29 15.53 -5.81 -2.99
N GLU A 30 16.55 -5.60 -3.82
CA GLU A 30 17.87 -6.21 -3.66
C GLU A 30 18.65 -5.65 -2.45
N ALA A 31 18.48 -4.36 -2.17
CA ALA A 31 19.22 -3.70 -1.08
C ALA A 31 18.60 -3.90 0.30
N PHE A 32 17.28 -4.10 0.38
CA PHE A 32 16.53 -4.14 1.63
C PHE A 32 15.71 -5.44 1.79
N THR A 33 14.44 -5.36 2.17
CA THR A 33 13.58 -6.52 2.39
C THR A 33 12.58 -6.67 1.25
N LEU A 34 12.47 -7.89 0.72
CA LEU A 34 11.64 -8.23 -0.44
C LEU A 34 10.81 -9.48 -0.21
N ALA A 35 9.56 -9.48 -0.68
CA ALA A 35 8.75 -10.65 -0.95
C ALA A 35 8.02 -10.47 -2.30
N LEU A 36 8.19 -11.42 -3.23
CA LEU A 36 7.55 -11.38 -4.55
C LEU A 36 6.27 -12.23 -4.61
N HIS A 37 5.93 -12.91 -3.53
CA HIS A 37 4.77 -13.81 -3.45
C HIS A 37 3.94 -13.52 -2.20
N ALA A 38 3.77 -12.23 -1.87
CA ALA A 38 2.74 -11.84 -0.91
C ALA A 38 1.36 -12.06 -1.56
N HIS A 39 0.35 -12.29 -0.73
CA HIS A 39 -1.01 -12.55 -1.21
C HIS A 39 -1.91 -11.37 -0.91
N THR A 40 -2.70 -10.99 -1.91
CA THR A 40 -3.81 -10.06 -1.69
C THR A 40 -4.99 -10.73 -0.98
N VAL A 41 -6.03 -9.96 -0.71
CA VAL A 41 -7.33 -10.45 -0.21
C VAL A 41 -8.20 -10.92 -1.37
N ARG A 42 -9.24 -11.71 -1.06
CA ARG A 42 -10.22 -12.13 -2.06
C ARG A 42 -11.61 -11.57 -1.75
N PRO A 43 -12.32 -11.08 -2.78
CA PRO A 43 -11.92 -11.00 -4.19
C PRO A 43 -10.72 -10.08 -4.40
N SER A 44 -9.91 -10.38 -5.44
CA SER A 44 -8.75 -9.57 -5.85
C SER A 44 -9.21 -8.30 -6.58
N ALA A 45 -9.89 -7.43 -5.88
CA ALA A 45 -10.48 -6.20 -6.39
C ALA A 45 -10.00 -5.00 -5.57
N THR A 46 -9.74 -3.88 -6.26
CA THR A 46 -9.21 -2.64 -5.66
C THR A 46 -10.00 -2.20 -4.43
N VAL A 47 -11.35 -2.19 -4.49
CA VAL A 47 -12.18 -1.76 -3.36
C VAL A 47 -11.99 -2.67 -2.15
N ALA A 48 -11.96 -3.98 -2.34
CA ALA A 48 -11.76 -4.95 -1.27
C ALA A 48 -10.37 -4.81 -0.64
N ALA A 49 -9.34 -4.67 -1.45
CA ALA A 49 -7.96 -4.52 -0.99
C ALA A 49 -7.70 -3.18 -0.27
N LEU A 50 -8.21 -2.06 -0.81
CA LEU A 50 -8.11 -0.74 -0.16
C LEU A 50 -8.85 -0.71 1.18
N ALA A 51 -10.06 -1.31 1.25
CA ALA A 51 -10.80 -1.44 2.49
C ALA A 51 -10.04 -2.30 3.52
N SER A 52 -9.42 -3.39 3.07
CA SER A 52 -8.59 -4.27 3.92
C SER A 52 -7.35 -3.55 4.44
N LEU A 53 -6.67 -2.78 3.60
CA LEU A 53 -5.53 -1.94 4.02
C LEU A 53 -5.96 -0.85 5.03
N ALA A 54 -7.13 -0.25 4.82
CA ALA A 54 -7.62 0.78 5.72
C ALA A 54 -8.10 0.25 7.06
N THR A 55 -8.57 -1.00 7.12
CA THR A 55 -9.26 -1.56 8.30
C THR A 55 -8.48 -2.67 9.02
N GLY A 56 -7.49 -3.27 8.36
CA GLY A 56 -6.71 -4.39 8.91
C GLY A 56 -7.46 -5.72 8.98
N VAL A 57 -8.67 -5.79 8.40
CA VAL A 57 -9.49 -7.00 8.33
C VAL A 57 -9.84 -7.34 6.89
N GLY A 58 -10.15 -8.61 6.63
CA GLY A 58 -10.48 -9.08 5.29
C GLY A 58 -11.91 -8.75 4.83
N PRO A 59 -12.21 -9.01 3.54
CA PRO A 59 -13.51 -8.72 2.93
C PRO A 59 -14.69 -9.39 3.62
N ASP A 60 -14.51 -10.55 4.21
CA ASP A 60 -15.56 -11.25 4.99
C ASP A 60 -16.00 -10.45 6.21
N ALA A 61 -15.10 -9.68 6.81
CA ALA A 61 -15.39 -8.87 7.98
C ALA A 61 -15.91 -7.47 7.59
N HIS A 62 -15.22 -6.72 6.69
CA HIS A 62 -15.64 -5.37 6.32
C HIS A 62 -16.72 -5.33 5.24
N ARG A 63 -16.89 -6.38 4.42
CA ARG A 63 -17.90 -6.55 3.36
C ARG A 63 -17.93 -5.45 2.28
N LEU A 64 -16.85 -4.71 2.11
CA LEU A 64 -16.69 -3.71 1.07
C LEU A 64 -15.96 -4.37 -0.10
N ILE A 65 -16.68 -4.94 -1.05
CA ILE A 65 -16.13 -5.70 -2.18
C ILE A 65 -16.41 -5.06 -3.54
N GLU A 66 -17.36 -4.13 -3.61
CA GLU A 66 -17.74 -3.43 -4.84
C GLU A 66 -17.84 -1.92 -4.59
N PRO A 67 -17.66 -1.10 -5.66
CA PRO A 67 -17.93 0.34 -5.57
C PRO A 67 -19.40 0.59 -5.22
N GLY A 68 -19.67 1.14 -4.05
CA GLY A 68 -21.03 1.53 -3.65
C GLY A 68 -21.15 1.84 -2.17
N LEU A 69 -21.99 2.82 -1.83
CA LEU A 69 -22.24 3.25 -0.46
C LEU A 69 -23.25 2.30 0.26
N ARG A 70 -23.00 1.01 0.25
CA ARG A 70 -23.71 0.11 1.16
C ARG A 70 -23.02 0.18 2.51
N PHE A 71 -23.46 1.15 3.33
CA PHE A 71 -23.08 1.19 4.75
C PHE A 71 -23.58 -0.07 5.42
N LEU A 72 -22.64 -0.91 5.86
CA LEU A 72 -22.99 -2.18 6.48
C LEU A 72 -23.01 -2.05 7.99
N PRO A 73 -24.03 -2.63 8.64
CA PRO A 73 -24.00 -2.83 10.09
C PRO A 73 -22.77 -3.67 10.44
N GLY A 74 -21.93 -3.21 11.36
CA GLY A 74 -20.73 -3.92 11.81
C GLY A 74 -19.41 -3.15 11.64
N LEU A 75 -19.35 -2.14 10.78
CA LEU A 75 -18.16 -1.28 10.68
C LEU A 75 -17.87 -0.50 11.97
N GLY A 76 -18.83 -0.33 12.85
CA GLY A 76 -18.65 0.39 14.13
C GLY A 76 -17.67 -0.26 15.12
N SER A 77 -17.37 -1.54 14.97
CA SER A 77 -16.37 -2.25 15.77
C SER A 77 -14.97 -2.25 15.12
N ILE A 78 -14.88 -1.93 13.84
CA ILE A 78 -13.63 -1.90 13.08
C ILE A 78 -12.99 -0.52 13.25
N ARG A 79 -11.75 -0.49 13.70
CA ARG A 79 -10.99 0.76 13.87
C ARG A 79 -10.01 0.91 12.70
N PRO A 80 -10.24 1.86 11.76
CA PRO A 80 -9.32 2.09 10.65
C PRO A 80 -7.91 2.48 11.14
N VAL A 81 -6.88 2.09 10.39
CA VAL A 81 -5.47 2.40 10.68
C VAL A 81 -5.28 3.89 10.98
N ALA A 82 -5.81 4.76 10.12
CA ALA A 82 -5.68 6.20 10.29
C ALA A 82 -6.33 6.71 11.59
N ARG A 83 -7.43 6.10 12.04
CA ARG A 83 -8.07 6.44 13.31
C ARG A 83 -7.23 6.00 14.50
N VAL A 84 -6.69 4.77 14.47
CA VAL A 84 -5.80 4.26 15.53
C VAL A 84 -4.56 5.14 15.64
N LEU A 85 -3.96 5.51 14.52
CA LEU A 85 -2.79 6.39 14.48
C LEU A 85 -3.12 7.82 14.97
N ALA A 86 -4.27 8.36 14.57
CA ALA A 86 -4.71 9.70 15.03
C ALA A 86 -4.88 9.74 16.55
N ASP A 87 -5.43 8.68 17.17
CA ASP A 87 -5.56 8.56 18.62
C ASP A 87 -4.18 8.44 19.32
N ALA A 88 -3.16 7.93 18.61
CA ALA A 88 -1.76 7.90 19.04
C ALA A 88 -0.99 9.20 18.72
N GLY A 89 -1.64 10.22 18.16
CA GLY A 89 -1.01 11.49 17.79
C GLY A 89 -0.26 11.47 16.44
N VAL A 90 -0.38 10.39 15.66
CA VAL A 90 0.27 10.24 14.36
C VAL A 90 -0.75 10.54 13.24
N PRO A 91 -0.59 11.64 12.50
CA PRO A 91 -1.49 11.94 11.39
C PRO A 91 -1.27 11.02 10.19
N THR A 92 -2.36 10.71 9.49
CA THR A 92 -2.34 10.00 8.22
C THR A 92 -2.75 10.94 7.10
N ASP A 93 -1.93 11.04 6.08
CA ASP A 93 -2.21 11.77 4.86
C ASP A 93 -2.31 10.77 3.69
N VAL A 94 -3.19 11.03 2.73
CA VAL A 94 -3.37 10.24 1.51
C VAL A 94 -3.11 11.11 0.31
N VAL A 95 -2.34 10.60 -0.64
CA VAL A 95 -2.10 11.23 -1.95
C VAL A 95 -2.47 10.24 -3.04
N THR A 96 -3.24 10.69 -4.00
CA THR A 96 -3.73 9.87 -5.12
C THR A 96 -3.71 10.68 -6.42
N GLY A 97 -3.81 9.99 -7.55
CA GLY A 97 -4.10 10.60 -8.84
C GLY A 97 -5.41 11.40 -8.85
N ASP A 98 -5.73 12.04 -9.94
CA ASP A 98 -6.93 12.86 -10.03
C ASP A 98 -8.20 12.01 -9.91
N LEU A 99 -8.99 12.30 -8.89
CA LEU A 99 -10.29 11.68 -8.65
C LEU A 99 -11.44 12.40 -9.36
N GLY A 100 -11.14 13.56 -9.95
CA GLY A 100 -12.15 14.42 -10.54
C GLY A 100 -13.09 15.08 -9.52
N PRO A 101 -13.83 16.13 -9.95
CA PRO A 101 -14.61 16.97 -9.05
C PRO A 101 -15.84 16.28 -8.45
N ALA A 102 -16.36 15.23 -9.10
CA ALA A 102 -17.53 14.49 -8.60
C ALA A 102 -17.14 13.45 -7.52
N THR A 103 -16.00 12.79 -7.66
CA THR A 103 -15.54 11.70 -6.78
C THR A 103 -14.83 12.24 -5.54
N LEU A 104 -14.05 13.31 -5.70
CA LEU A 104 -13.19 13.85 -4.63
C LEU A 104 -13.94 14.18 -3.33
N PRO A 105 -15.14 14.83 -3.34
CA PRO A 105 -15.87 15.12 -2.10
C PRO A 105 -16.31 13.86 -1.35
N VAL A 106 -16.71 12.82 -2.09
CA VAL A 106 -17.13 11.54 -1.50
C VAL A 106 -15.93 10.81 -0.91
N ALA A 107 -14.85 10.74 -1.66
CA ALA A 107 -13.59 10.14 -1.18
C ALA A 107 -13.07 10.86 0.06
N TRP A 108 -13.13 12.20 0.09
CA TRP A 108 -12.76 12.99 1.25
C TRP A 108 -13.63 12.70 2.47
N ALA A 109 -14.94 12.63 2.30
CA ALA A 109 -15.87 12.31 3.38
C ALA A 109 -15.58 10.94 4.01
N LEU A 110 -15.33 9.92 3.18
CA LEU A 110 -14.97 8.58 3.62
C LEU A 110 -13.60 8.57 4.32
N ALA A 111 -12.59 9.18 3.72
CA ALA A 111 -11.24 9.25 4.27
C ALA A 111 -11.22 9.98 5.62
N SER A 112 -11.91 11.12 5.75
CA SER A 112 -11.99 11.88 6.99
C SER A 112 -12.70 11.10 8.11
N THR A 113 -13.76 10.36 7.77
CA THR A 113 -14.45 9.48 8.71
C THR A 113 -13.54 8.35 9.20
N ALA A 114 -12.65 7.85 8.33
CA ALA A 114 -11.66 6.85 8.69
C ALA A 114 -10.47 7.42 9.51
N GLY A 115 -10.39 8.74 9.71
CA GLY A 115 -9.33 9.38 10.48
C GLY A 115 -8.19 9.98 9.64
N VAL A 116 -8.32 9.99 8.32
CA VAL A 116 -7.35 10.64 7.43
C VAL A 116 -7.40 12.15 7.62
N ARG A 117 -6.23 12.77 7.83
CA ARG A 117 -6.11 14.21 8.04
C ARG A 117 -6.21 15.00 6.73
N ARG A 118 -5.59 14.50 5.68
CA ARG A 118 -5.56 15.13 4.35
C ARG A 118 -5.72 14.09 3.26
N LEU A 119 -6.55 14.40 2.26
CA LEU A 119 -6.61 13.70 0.98
C LEU A 119 -6.19 14.69 -0.10
N VAL A 120 -5.09 14.41 -0.77
CA VAL A 120 -4.57 15.20 -1.89
C VAL A 120 -4.78 14.40 -3.17
N SER A 121 -5.66 14.88 -4.04
CA SER A 121 -5.87 14.33 -5.37
C SER A 121 -5.13 15.23 -6.36
N LYS A 122 -4.12 14.68 -7.08
CA LYS A 122 -3.25 15.52 -7.90
C LYS A 122 -2.64 14.77 -9.07
N GLY A 123 -2.90 15.28 -10.29
CA GLY A 123 -2.27 14.84 -11.53
C GLY A 123 -2.79 13.50 -12.05
N ASP A 124 -2.53 13.25 -13.33
CA ASP A 124 -2.99 12.06 -14.05
C ASP A 124 -1.90 10.98 -14.17
N ARG A 125 -0.69 11.27 -13.69
CA ARG A 125 0.48 10.40 -13.78
C ARG A 125 1.08 10.11 -12.41
N ALA A 126 1.67 8.95 -12.25
CA ALA A 126 2.39 8.52 -11.05
C ALA A 126 3.40 9.58 -10.57
N ARG A 127 4.12 10.23 -11.48
CA ARG A 127 5.09 11.28 -11.18
C ARG A 127 4.48 12.51 -10.49
N ASP A 128 3.31 12.97 -10.93
CA ASP A 128 2.64 14.14 -10.34
C ASP A 128 2.20 13.84 -8.91
N THR A 129 1.69 12.64 -8.71
CA THR A 129 1.27 12.11 -7.42
C THR A 129 2.48 11.99 -6.48
N ALA A 130 3.62 11.46 -6.95
CA ALA A 130 4.86 11.38 -6.18
C ALA A 130 5.41 12.77 -5.80
N GLN A 131 5.36 13.76 -6.71
CA GLN A 131 5.76 15.13 -6.39
C GLN A 131 4.86 15.78 -5.33
N ALA A 132 3.55 15.50 -5.33
CA ALA A 132 2.66 15.95 -4.27
C ALA A 132 3.02 15.29 -2.93
N ALA A 133 3.35 13.99 -2.93
CA ALA A 133 3.85 13.28 -1.76
C ALA A 133 5.16 13.88 -1.23
N GLN A 134 6.13 14.19 -2.10
CA GLN A 134 7.39 14.83 -1.70
C GLN A 134 7.19 16.18 -0.97
N ARG A 135 6.22 16.99 -1.41
CA ARG A 135 5.91 18.26 -0.74
C ARG A 135 5.40 18.05 0.69
N LEU A 136 4.61 17.00 0.93
CA LEU A 136 4.17 16.63 2.27
C LEU A 136 5.33 16.09 3.11
N LEU A 137 6.20 15.27 2.52
CA LEU A 137 7.37 14.68 3.18
C LEU A 137 8.42 15.74 3.54
N GLY A 138 8.52 16.83 2.78
CA GLY A 138 9.35 17.99 3.10
C GLY A 138 8.93 18.71 4.38
N GLN A 139 7.67 18.54 4.82
CA GLN A 139 7.23 18.97 6.15
C GLN A 139 7.71 17.92 7.16
N ARG A 140 8.78 18.22 7.89
CA ARG A 140 9.40 17.31 8.86
C ARG A 140 8.47 17.10 10.08
N GLU A 141 7.52 16.20 9.91
CA GLU A 141 6.49 15.82 10.86
C GLU A 141 6.35 14.30 10.89
N GLU A 142 6.12 13.72 12.05
CA GLU A 142 5.79 12.30 12.15
C GLU A 142 4.47 12.01 11.45
N ARG A 143 4.44 11.02 10.55
CA ARG A 143 3.23 10.69 9.77
C ARG A 143 3.25 9.33 9.10
N LEU A 144 2.05 8.81 8.84
CA LEU A 144 1.80 7.84 7.80
C LEU A 144 1.38 8.60 6.52
N LEU A 145 2.03 8.31 5.40
CA LEU A 145 1.62 8.76 4.07
C LEU A 145 1.22 7.55 3.24
N PHE A 146 -0.02 7.52 2.77
CA PHE A 146 -0.50 6.53 1.81
C PHE A 146 -0.52 7.15 0.41
N LEU A 147 0.18 6.50 -0.52
CA LEU A 147 0.31 6.94 -1.92
C LEU A 147 -0.32 5.88 -2.82
N TYR A 148 -1.34 6.26 -3.57
CA TYR A 148 -2.04 5.37 -4.50
C TYR A 148 -1.75 5.74 -5.95
N LEU A 149 -1.28 4.77 -6.73
CA LEU A 149 -0.85 4.90 -8.12
C LEU A 149 -1.63 3.90 -9.00
N PRO A 150 -2.66 4.36 -9.75
CA PRO A 150 -3.58 3.48 -10.48
C PRO A 150 -3.11 3.08 -11.88
N ASP A 151 -1.91 3.43 -12.27
CA ASP A 151 -1.50 3.43 -13.69
C ASP A 151 -1.40 2.02 -14.27
N CYS A 152 -0.89 1.02 -13.52
CA CYS A 152 -0.77 -0.36 -14.00
C CYS A 152 -2.14 -1.00 -14.22
N ASP A 153 -3.07 -0.84 -13.27
CA ASP A 153 -4.43 -1.37 -13.39
C ASP A 153 -5.15 -0.79 -14.61
N ARG A 154 -5.12 0.54 -14.79
CA ARG A 154 -5.72 1.20 -15.95
C ARG A 154 -5.19 0.66 -17.28
N MET A 155 -3.87 0.43 -17.39
CA MET A 155 -3.29 -0.10 -18.62
C MET A 155 -3.53 -1.58 -18.75
N GLY A 156 -3.59 -2.33 -17.65
CA GLY A 156 -3.99 -3.73 -17.63
C GLY A 156 -5.39 -3.95 -18.19
N HIS A 157 -6.38 -3.21 -17.72
CA HIS A 157 -7.75 -3.25 -18.24
C HIS A 157 -7.85 -2.82 -19.70
N ALA A 158 -7.12 -1.78 -20.09
CA ALA A 158 -7.22 -1.24 -21.45
C ALA A 158 -6.50 -2.08 -22.51
N TYR A 159 -5.34 -2.68 -22.17
CA TYR A 159 -4.45 -3.31 -23.15
C TYR A 159 -4.00 -4.73 -22.76
N GLY A 160 -4.39 -5.21 -21.60
CA GLY A 160 -3.96 -6.48 -21.02
C GLY A 160 -2.71 -6.32 -20.13
N TRP A 161 -2.69 -7.11 -19.05
CA TRP A 161 -1.54 -7.19 -18.15
C TRP A 161 -0.31 -7.70 -18.88
N MET A 162 0.85 -7.18 -18.56
CA MET A 162 2.15 -7.47 -19.19
C MET A 162 2.26 -7.06 -20.66
N SER A 163 1.27 -6.34 -21.21
CA SER A 163 1.39 -5.70 -22.52
C SER A 163 2.42 -4.56 -22.49
N GLN A 164 2.87 -4.09 -23.66
CA GLN A 164 3.82 -2.98 -23.70
C GLN A 164 3.31 -1.71 -23.01
N PRO A 165 2.05 -1.25 -23.19
CA PRO A 165 1.51 -0.10 -22.43
C PRO A 165 1.47 -0.33 -20.91
N TYR A 166 1.21 -1.56 -20.46
CA TYR A 166 1.26 -1.90 -19.04
C TYR A 166 2.70 -1.79 -18.49
N LEU A 167 3.69 -2.31 -19.21
CA LEU A 167 5.09 -2.22 -18.80
C LEU A 167 5.61 -0.77 -18.81
N GLU A 168 5.14 0.07 -19.73
CA GLU A 168 5.41 1.50 -19.73
C GLU A 168 4.80 2.20 -18.51
N ALA A 169 3.58 1.83 -18.11
CA ALA A 169 2.96 2.33 -16.87
C ALA A 169 3.75 1.87 -15.63
N ALA A 170 4.22 0.64 -15.59
CA ALA A 170 5.07 0.13 -14.52
C ALA A 170 6.39 0.93 -14.43
N ALA A 171 7.00 1.27 -15.57
CA ALA A 171 8.20 2.10 -15.61
C ALA A 171 7.94 3.55 -15.12
N GLU A 172 6.77 4.13 -15.42
CA GLU A 172 6.37 5.45 -14.88
C GLU A 172 6.16 5.39 -13.34
N ILE A 173 5.57 4.32 -12.83
CA ILE A 173 5.46 4.07 -11.38
C ILE A 173 6.86 3.92 -10.77
N ASP A 174 7.76 3.19 -11.41
CA ASP A 174 9.15 3.06 -10.96
C ASP A 174 9.88 4.40 -10.89
N ALA A 175 9.70 5.24 -11.90
CA ALA A 175 10.27 6.59 -11.87
C ALA A 175 9.72 7.43 -10.71
N ALA A 176 8.43 7.30 -10.37
CA ALA A 176 7.82 7.93 -9.21
C ALA A 176 8.40 7.39 -7.90
N ILE A 177 8.59 6.07 -7.78
CA ILE A 177 9.27 5.43 -6.63
C ILE A 177 10.72 5.92 -6.53
N GLY A 178 11.44 6.02 -7.65
CA GLY A 178 12.80 6.56 -7.72
C GLY A 178 12.92 7.97 -7.15
N LEU A 179 11.94 8.85 -7.42
CA LEU A 179 11.89 10.18 -6.81
C LEU A 179 11.75 10.14 -5.28
N LEU A 180 11.03 9.15 -4.75
CA LEU A 180 10.81 8.99 -3.32
C LEU A 180 11.98 8.25 -2.65
N SER A 181 12.62 7.33 -3.33
CA SER A 181 13.72 6.52 -2.80
C SER A 181 14.95 7.34 -2.39
N ALA A 182 15.11 8.54 -2.91
CA ALA A 182 16.13 9.50 -2.44
C ALA A 182 16.02 9.84 -0.95
N TRP A 183 14.89 9.50 -0.30
CA TRP A 183 14.63 9.75 1.12
C TRP A 183 14.76 8.49 2.00
N THR A 184 15.25 7.37 1.47
CA THR A 184 15.35 6.09 2.22
C THR A 184 16.28 6.16 3.44
N ASP A 185 17.14 7.15 3.55
CA ASP A 185 17.95 7.38 4.76
C ASP A 185 17.15 8.05 5.90
N GLU A 186 15.99 8.62 5.60
CA GLU A 186 15.17 9.35 6.57
C GLU A 186 13.74 8.80 6.72
N ILE A 187 13.27 8.04 5.76
CA ILE A 187 11.88 7.61 5.63
C ILE A 187 11.84 6.10 5.36
N THR A 188 10.91 5.43 6.03
CA THR A 188 10.64 4.02 5.76
C THR A 188 9.53 3.91 4.71
N PHE A 189 9.74 3.04 3.72
CA PHE A 189 8.82 2.76 2.63
C PHE A 189 8.32 1.34 2.71
N VAL A 190 7.04 1.16 2.40
CA VAL A 190 6.41 -0.10 2.04
C VAL A 190 5.84 0.09 0.64
N VAL A 191 6.34 -0.64 -0.34
CA VAL A 191 5.81 -0.65 -1.71
C VAL A 191 5.12 -1.98 -1.94
N THR A 192 3.85 -1.95 -2.33
CA THR A 192 3.05 -3.14 -2.59
C THR A 192 2.02 -2.87 -3.69
N ALA A 193 1.26 -3.88 -4.05
CA ALA A 193 0.07 -3.77 -4.90
C ALA A 193 -1.16 -4.24 -4.12
N ASP A 194 -2.32 -3.94 -4.63
CA ASP A 194 -3.61 -4.44 -4.12
C ASP A 194 -3.99 -5.78 -4.76
N HIS A 195 -3.62 -6.00 -6.02
CA HIS A 195 -3.77 -7.25 -6.78
C HIS A 195 -2.79 -7.27 -7.97
N GLY A 196 -2.74 -8.40 -8.64
CA GLY A 196 -2.14 -8.55 -9.95
C GLY A 196 -3.19 -8.48 -11.06
N GLY A 197 -3.07 -9.27 -12.12
CA GLY A 197 -4.05 -9.33 -13.19
C GLY A 197 -3.57 -10.11 -14.41
N GLY A 198 -4.49 -10.33 -15.36
CA GLY A 198 -4.18 -11.04 -16.60
C GLY A 198 -4.09 -12.57 -16.45
N GLY A 199 -4.71 -13.13 -15.43
CA GLY A 199 -4.67 -14.56 -15.17
C GLY A 199 -5.51 -15.39 -16.13
N VAL A 200 -6.81 -15.39 -15.94
CA VAL A 200 -7.74 -16.13 -16.83
C VAL A 200 -8.00 -15.32 -18.10
N PHE A 201 -8.26 -14.03 -17.96
CA PHE A 201 -8.44 -13.09 -19.07
C PHE A 201 -7.34 -12.03 -19.02
N ALA A 202 -6.78 -11.71 -20.18
CA ALA A 202 -5.60 -10.85 -20.27
C ALA A 202 -5.81 -9.43 -19.68
N ASN A 203 -7.04 -8.95 -19.65
CA ASN A 203 -7.44 -7.61 -19.20
C ASN A 203 -8.40 -7.60 -18.01
N GLU A 204 -8.42 -8.70 -17.23
CA GLU A 204 -9.24 -8.86 -16.04
C GLU A 204 -8.42 -9.43 -14.88
N HIS A 205 -8.89 -9.23 -13.64
CA HIS A 205 -8.23 -9.74 -12.43
C HIS A 205 -9.19 -10.40 -11.43
N ASP A 206 -10.50 -10.45 -11.70
CA ASP A 206 -11.53 -10.92 -10.75
C ASP A 206 -11.49 -12.42 -10.51
N GLU A 207 -11.12 -13.19 -11.56
CA GLU A 207 -11.11 -14.64 -11.46
C GLU A 207 -9.94 -15.16 -10.62
N PRO A 208 -10.15 -16.24 -9.83
CA PRO A 208 -9.11 -16.86 -9.04
C PRO A 208 -7.94 -17.35 -9.91
N HIS A 209 -6.79 -16.69 -9.80
CA HIS A 209 -5.57 -17.10 -10.49
C HIS A 209 -4.32 -16.61 -9.72
N PRO A 210 -3.24 -17.41 -9.65
CA PRO A 210 -2.04 -16.98 -8.90
C PRO A 210 -1.48 -15.62 -9.29
N VAL A 211 -1.50 -15.25 -10.58
CA VAL A 211 -0.99 -13.92 -11.03
C VAL A 211 -1.93 -12.76 -10.66
N ASN A 212 -3.19 -13.02 -10.32
CA ASN A 212 -4.12 -12.02 -9.80
C ASN A 212 -3.94 -11.85 -8.29
N ASP A 213 -3.54 -12.94 -7.60
CA ASP A 213 -3.46 -13.00 -6.15
C ASP A 213 -2.07 -12.63 -5.60
N HIS A 214 -1.01 -12.92 -6.37
CA HIS A 214 0.34 -12.60 -5.94
C HIS A 214 0.66 -11.13 -6.17
N ILE A 215 1.14 -10.50 -5.12
CA ILE A 215 1.54 -9.10 -5.11
C ILE A 215 2.99 -8.96 -4.63
N PRO A 216 3.73 -7.93 -5.08
CA PRO A 216 5.03 -7.62 -4.52
C PRO A 216 4.90 -6.95 -3.17
N LEU A 217 5.90 -7.12 -2.32
CA LEU A 217 6.08 -6.34 -1.10
C LEU A 217 7.56 -6.02 -0.95
N VAL A 218 7.89 -4.74 -0.98
CA VAL A 218 9.26 -4.22 -0.76
C VAL A 218 9.21 -3.27 0.43
N LEU A 219 10.07 -3.52 1.42
CA LEU A 219 10.30 -2.59 2.53
C LEU A 219 11.70 -2.00 2.38
N ALA A 220 11.83 -0.69 2.53
CA ALA A 220 13.11 0.01 2.46
C ALA A 220 13.13 1.18 3.45
N GLY A 221 14.26 1.46 4.05
CA GLY A 221 14.39 2.56 5.00
C GLY A 221 15.49 2.34 6.04
N PRO A 222 15.69 3.31 6.94
CA PRO A 222 16.82 3.27 7.90
C PRO A 222 16.73 2.10 8.88
N ASP A 223 15.52 1.71 9.26
CA ASP A 223 15.26 0.65 10.24
C ASP A 223 14.95 -0.71 9.58
N VAL A 224 15.02 -0.80 8.25
CA VAL A 224 14.69 -2.02 7.51
C VAL A 224 15.94 -2.89 7.35
N THR A 225 15.77 -4.19 7.57
CA THR A 225 16.83 -5.19 7.39
C THR A 225 17.28 -5.22 5.93
N ARG A 226 18.58 -5.16 5.72
CA ARG A 226 19.17 -5.18 4.39
C ARG A 226 19.33 -6.58 3.86
N ARG A 227 19.11 -6.78 2.54
CA ARG A 227 19.26 -8.04 1.81
C ARG A 227 18.53 -9.19 2.50
N HIS A 228 17.31 -8.90 2.92
CA HIS A 228 16.47 -9.85 3.62
C HIS A 228 15.30 -10.31 2.76
N GLN A 229 15.03 -11.60 2.78
CA GLN A 229 13.88 -12.19 2.11
C GLN A 229 12.90 -12.71 3.16
N LEU A 230 11.65 -12.29 3.08
CA LEU A 230 10.60 -12.81 3.94
C LEU A 230 10.27 -14.26 3.53
N THR A 231 10.30 -15.17 4.48
CA THR A 231 10.15 -16.62 4.23
C THR A 231 8.80 -17.18 4.63
N ARG A 232 8.06 -16.50 5.52
CA ARG A 232 6.70 -16.90 5.85
C ARG A 232 5.70 -16.45 4.77
N PRO A 233 4.52 -17.04 4.70
CA PRO A 233 3.43 -16.47 3.89
C PRO A 233 3.11 -15.04 4.35
N ILE A 234 3.07 -14.12 3.39
CA ILE A 234 2.79 -12.70 3.62
C ILE A 234 1.41 -12.38 3.04
N SER A 235 0.62 -11.64 3.79
CA SER A 235 -0.67 -11.13 3.35
C SER A 235 -0.65 -9.62 3.21
N LEU A 236 -1.47 -9.08 2.33
CA LEU A 236 -1.74 -7.64 2.25
C LEU A 236 -2.16 -7.07 3.61
N LEU A 237 -2.86 -7.87 4.43
CA LEU A 237 -3.29 -7.51 5.79
C LEU A 237 -2.13 -7.31 6.77
N ASP A 238 -0.94 -7.83 6.48
CA ASP A 238 0.26 -7.61 7.30
C ASP A 238 0.73 -6.13 7.22
N VAL A 239 0.43 -5.43 6.13
CA VAL A 239 0.84 -4.04 5.93
C VAL A 239 0.22 -3.08 6.96
N PRO A 240 -1.12 -3.05 7.17
CA PRO A 240 -1.73 -2.20 8.19
C PRO A 240 -1.27 -2.55 9.62
N ALA A 241 -1.13 -3.84 9.93
CA ALA A 241 -0.61 -4.28 11.22
C ALA A 241 0.85 -3.80 11.43
N THR A 242 1.67 -3.89 10.38
CA THR A 242 3.07 -3.39 10.40
C THR A 242 3.13 -1.89 10.61
N ALA A 243 2.27 -1.12 9.93
CA ALA A 243 2.23 0.33 10.09
C ALA A 243 1.93 0.74 11.54
N LEU A 244 0.92 0.14 12.17
CA LEU A 244 0.59 0.40 13.58
C LEU A 244 1.75 0.02 14.50
N TRP A 245 2.27 -1.19 14.37
CA TRP A 245 3.40 -1.67 15.17
C TRP A 245 4.62 -0.75 15.03
N TRP A 246 4.95 -0.34 13.80
CA TRP A 246 6.12 0.49 13.53
C TRP A 246 6.03 1.87 14.19
N PHE A 247 4.83 2.46 14.28
CA PHE A 247 4.59 3.68 15.03
C PHE A 247 4.49 3.47 16.55
N GLY A 248 4.50 2.23 17.02
CA GLY A 248 4.32 1.90 18.45
C GLY A 248 2.87 1.98 18.91
N ALA A 249 1.92 2.03 17.98
CA ALA A 249 0.49 1.97 18.28
C ALA A 249 0.06 0.52 18.51
N THR A 250 -0.95 0.35 19.37
CA THR A 250 -1.52 -0.98 19.63
C THR A 250 -2.27 -1.47 18.40
N VAL A 251 -1.91 -2.65 17.90
CA VAL A 251 -2.66 -3.33 16.83
C VAL A 251 -3.96 -3.86 17.42
N PRO A 252 -5.13 -3.46 16.90
CA PRO A 252 -6.42 -3.96 17.38
C PRO A 252 -6.51 -5.48 17.24
N SER A 253 -7.12 -6.15 18.24
CA SER A 253 -7.26 -7.62 18.24
C SER A 253 -8.12 -8.19 17.10
N CYS A 254 -8.93 -7.35 16.45
CA CYS A 254 -9.70 -7.72 15.27
C CYS A 254 -8.88 -7.72 13.98
N TYR A 255 -7.65 -7.19 13.97
CA TYR A 255 -6.81 -7.22 12.77
C TYR A 255 -6.37 -8.67 12.49
N GLU A 256 -6.44 -9.04 11.22
CA GLU A 256 -6.13 -10.41 10.79
C GLU A 256 -4.66 -10.58 10.37
N GLY A 257 -4.00 -9.47 10.02
CA GLY A 257 -2.60 -9.46 9.64
C GLY A 257 -1.66 -9.46 10.85
N ARG A 258 -0.39 -9.81 10.60
CA ARG A 258 0.69 -9.82 11.60
C ARG A 258 1.76 -8.81 11.21
N PRO A 259 2.27 -7.98 12.14
CA PRO A 259 3.38 -7.10 11.85
C PRO A 259 4.60 -7.87 11.29
N LEU A 260 5.23 -7.30 10.28
CA LEU A 260 6.42 -7.84 9.63
C LEU A 260 7.69 -7.49 10.44
N ILE A 261 7.72 -7.86 11.70
CA ILE A 261 8.80 -7.47 12.63
C ILE A 261 10.17 -7.97 12.16
N GLU A 262 10.21 -9.12 11.48
CA GLU A 262 11.40 -9.72 10.90
C GLU A 262 12.02 -8.91 9.76
N ALA A 263 11.24 -8.01 9.15
CA ALA A 263 11.73 -7.08 8.13
C ALA A 263 12.51 -5.90 8.70
N PHE A 264 12.54 -5.74 10.02
CA PHE A 264 13.16 -4.59 10.66
C PHE A 264 14.37 -5.01 11.51
N VAL A 265 15.36 -4.12 11.53
CA VAL A 265 16.51 -4.28 12.44
C VAL A 265 15.97 -4.23 13.87
N PRO A 266 16.38 -5.16 14.76
CA PRO A 266 15.95 -5.11 16.15
C PRO A 266 16.30 -3.75 16.77
N VAL A 267 15.29 -2.91 17.00
CA VAL A 267 15.46 -1.71 17.82
C VAL A 267 15.56 -2.21 19.26
N PRO A 268 16.56 -1.79 20.07
CA PRO A 268 16.54 -2.03 21.49
C PRO A 268 15.35 -1.22 22.09
N GLY A 269 14.22 -1.84 22.18
CA GLY A 269 12.98 -1.25 22.68
C GLY A 269 12.34 -2.18 23.72
N PRO A 270 11.37 -1.70 24.50
CA PRO A 270 10.80 -2.47 25.60
C PRO A 270 10.27 -3.82 25.09
N ALA A 271 10.61 -4.88 25.84
CA ALA A 271 10.22 -6.23 25.56
C ALA A 271 8.72 -6.33 25.24
N VAL A 272 8.39 -6.95 24.11
CA VAL A 272 7.02 -7.38 23.81
C VAL A 272 6.63 -8.35 24.91
N VAL A 273 5.75 -7.94 25.83
CA VAL A 273 5.14 -8.86 26.79
C VAL A 273 4.12 -9.65 26.02
N PRO A 274 4.26 -10.99 25.91
CA PRO A 274 3.22 -11.84 25.32
C PRO A 274 1.99 -11.77 26.22
N VAL A 275 0.84 -11.47 25.63
CA VAL A 275 -0.49 -11.60 26.27
C VAL A 275 -1.01 -13.01 25.99
#